data_97c2871b62a2c517e1883a7f19f82ac5
#
_entry.id   97c2871b62a2c517e1883a7f19f82ac5
#
_cell.length_a   1.000
_cell.length_b   1.000
_cell.length_c   1.000
_cell.angle_alpha   90.00
_cell.angle_beta   90.00
_cell.angle_gamma   90.00
#
_symmetry.space_group_name_H-M   'P 1'
#
loop_
_entity.id
_entity.type
_entity.pdbx_description
1 polymer ?
#
loop_
_entity_poly.entity_id
_entity_poly.type
_entity_poly.pdbx_seq_one_letter_code
_entity_poly.pdbx_strand_id
1 'polypeptide(L)'
;ATYIFKESINRSFQSVRNAVAALNAFVQEHLTGMFIVQAFAAEQLELNKFKKINRQHRDANIKAIFAYSVFFPVVEIVLALSIGLVVWYTAKEALALQQSQQGTVIAFILCLNLLFRPLRVLADKFNVLQMGVIASERVFNVLDNTEAVPPFTNKPLGNLRFSGKIEFENVHFAYDPAVPVLKGISFVAHPGETIALVGPTGSGKTSITSLLTRLYDFQSGQIKIDDLPIQSYELETLRGQVGVVLQDVFLFSGSIYDNITLRNASISRDRVEEAARMIGLHDFICSLPGGYDYDVRERGLTLSLGQRQLLSFIRALLYNPSILILDEATSSIDSESEQLIQQAIEKLVQGRTSIVVAHRLSTIRKSNRIIVLGKGELLEMGTHAELVAKNGHYAQLCRAQFPESIGS
;
A
#
# COMPACT_ATOMS: atom_id res chain seq x y z
N ALA A 1 -36.82 -26.78 -9.27
CA ALA A 1 -37.02 -25.89 -8.11
C ALA A 1 -35.67 -25.51 -7.45
N THR A 2 -34.83 -26.47 -7.04
CA THR A 2 -33.57 -26.21 -6.28
C THR A 2 -32.58 -25.34 -7.02
N TYR A 3 -32.42 -25.46 -8.33
CA TYR A 3 -31.54 -24.64 -9.15
C TYR A 3 -31.97 -23.16 -9.20
N ILE A 4 -33.26 -22.91 -9.45
CA ILE A 4 -33.83 -21.55 -9.48
C ILE A 4 -33.68 -20.88 -8.12
N PHE A 5 -33.88 -21.64 -7.05
CA PHE A 5 -33.75 -21.17 -5.68
C PHE A 5 -32.31 -20.80 -5.33
N LYS A 6 -31.33 -21.66 -5.70
CA LYS A 6 -29.92 -21.40 -5.55
C LYS A 6 -29.47 -20.08 -6.21
N GLU A 7 -29.95 -19.88 -7.46
CA GLU A 7 -29.56 -18.68 -8.21
C GLU A 7 -30.18 -17.41 -7.62
N SER A 8 -31.43 -17.46 -7.18
CA SER A 8 -32.12 -16.35 -6.50
C SER A 8 -31.42 -15.97 -5.18
N ILE A 9 -31.02 -16.95 -4.38
CA ILE A 9 -30.27 -16.73 -3.14
C ILE A 9 -28.93 -16.09 -3.44
N ASN A 10 -28.16 -16.63 -4.39
CA ASN A 10 -26.83 -16.08 -4.73
C ASN A 10 -26.91 -14.63 -5.19
N ARG A 11 -27.85 -14.28 -6.04
CA ARG A 11 -28.10 -12.90 -6.48
C ARG A 11 -28.45 -11.98 -5.31
N SER A 12 -29.30 -12.45 -4.41
CA SER A 12 -29.72 -11.67 -3.24
C SER A 12 -28.55 -11.44 -2.27
N PHE A 13 -27.73 -12.46 -1.99
CA PHE A 13 -26.55 -12.32 -1.15
C PHE A 13 -25.47 -11.42 -1.78
N GLN A 14 -25.27 -11.50 -3.11
CA GLN A 14 -24.38 -10.58 -3.81
C GLN A 14 -24.86 -9.13 -3.71
N SER A 15 -26.18 -8.90 -3.83
CA SER A 15 -26.76 -7.57 -3.63
C SER A 15 -26.51 -7.04 -2.22
N VAL A 16 -26.64 -7.89 -1.19
CA VAL A 16 -26.32 -7.51 0.20
C VAL A 16 -24.84 -7.15 0.35
N ARG A 17 -23.92 -7.96 -0.20
CA ARG A 17 -22.46 -7.67 -0.14
C ARG A 17 -22.14 -6.32 -0.77
N ASN A 18 -22.70 -6.03 -1.94
CA ASN A 18 -22.48 -4.76 -2.62
C ASN A 18 -23.03 -3.59 -1.81
N ALA A 19 -24.20 -3.76 -1.19
CA ALA A 19 -24.80 -2.73 -0.35
C ALA A 19 -24.01 -2.49 0.95
N VAL A 20 -23.46 -3.55 1.59
CA VAL A 20 -22.56 -3.44 2.74
C VAL A 20 -21.26 -2.74 2.36
N ALA A 21 -20.67 -3.10 1.21
CA ALA A 21 -19.46 -2.47 0.72
C ALA A 21 -19.66 -0.96 0.47
N ALA A 22 -20.78 -0.59 -0.16
CA ALA A 22 -21.13 0.82 -0.40
C ALA A 22 -21.36 1.58 0.92
N LEU A 23 -22.01 0.96 1.91
CA LEU A 23 -22.23 1.55 3.24
C LEU A 23 -20.90 1.79 3.96
N ASN A 24 -20.02 0.77 3.99
CA ASN A 24 -18.73 0.86 4.64
C ASN A 24 -17.81 1.90 3.97
N ALA A 25 -17.78 1.94 2.64
CA ALA A 25 -17.03 2.96 1.89
C ALA A 25 -17.51 4.37 2.24
N PHE A 26 -18.83 4.59 2.25
CA PHE A 26 -19.41 5.87 2.63
C PHE A 26 -19.04 6.26 4.06
N VAL A 27 -19.16 5.35 5.03
CA VAL A 27 -18.81 5.62 6.43
C VAL A 27 -17.32 5.93 6.57
N GLN A 28 -16.44 5.16 5.95
CA GLN A 28 -15.00 5.38 5.99
C GLN A 28 -14.61 6.73 5.39
N GLU A 29 -15.17 7.08 4.24
CA GLU A 29 -14.94 8.37 3.58
C GLU A 29 -15.35 9.56 4.47
N HIS A 30 -16.54 9.46 5.10
CA HIS A 30 -17.07 10.55 5.93
C HIS A 30 -16.41 10.64 7.30
N LEU A 31 -15.95 9.52 7.89
CA LEU A 31 -15.12 9.58 9.11
C LEU A 31 -13.80 10.31 8.85
N THR A 32 -13.16 10.03 7.72
CA THR A 32 -11.91 10.68 7.33
C THR A 32 -12.12 12.13 6.89
N GLY A 33 -13.21 12.39 6.15
CA GLY A 33 -13.55 13.69 5.57
C GLY A 33 -14.50 14.56 6.41
N MET A 34 -14.78 14.23 7.68
CA MET A 34 -15.77 14.93 8.49
C MET A 34 -15.48 16.43 8.61
N PHE A 35 -14.20 16.80 8.70
CA PHE A 35 -13.79 18.20 8.73
C PHE A 35 -14.31 18.99 7.51
N ILE A 36 -14.24 18.39 6.30
CA ILE A 36 -14.72 19.03 5.07
C ILE A 36 -16.26 19.16 5.11
N VAL A 37 -16.97 18.12 5.55
CA VAL A 37 -18.44 18.15 5.65
C VAL A 37 -18.87 19.29 6.58
N GLN A 38 -18.21 19.45 7.72
CA GLN A 38 -18.53 20.52 8.68
C GLN A 38 -18.09 21.91 8.18
N ALA A 39 -16.89 22.02 7.58
CA ALA A 39 -16.39 23.29 7.08
C ALA A 39 -17.29 23.92 5.99
N PHE A 40 -17.98 23.08 5.21
CA PHE A 40 -18.92 23.50 4.17
C PHE A 40 -20.39 23.39 4.57
N ALA A 41 -20.70 23.12 5.85
CA ALA A 41 -22.05 22.96 6.38
C ALA A 41 -22.91 21.98 5.54
N ALA A 42 -22.30 20.88 5.10
CA ALA A 42 -22.92 19.90 4.19
C ALA A 42 -23.56 18.70 4.92
N GLU A 43 -23.71 18.74 6.26
CA GLU A 43 -24.18 17.61 7.09
C GLU A 43 -25.53 17.09 6.64
N GLN A 44 -26.47 17.99 6.33
CA GLN A 44 -27.83 17.59 5.92
C GLN A 44 -27.83 16.93 4.55
N LEU A 45 -26.97 17.39 3.64
CA LEU A 45 -26.82 16.78 2.30
C LEU A 45 -26.27 15.37 2.43
N GLU A 46 -25.20 15.19 3.19
CA GLU A 46 -24.54 13.91 3.37
C GLU A 46 -25.39 12.94 4.19
N LEU A 47 -26.14 13.42 5.19
CA LEU A 47 -27.14 12.61 5.91
C LEU A 47 -28.22 12.04 4.97
N ASN A 48 -28.67 12.82 4.00
CA ASN A 48 -29.66 12.37 3.03
C ASN A 48 -29.07 11.29 2.08
N LYS A 49 -27.82 11.43 1.67
CA LYS A 49 -27.10 10.38 0.91
C LYS A 49 -26.95 9.11 1.74
N PHE A 50 -26.53 9.23 3.00
CA PHE A 50 -26.44 8.10 3.93
C PHE A 50 -27.77 7.37 4.07
N LYS A 51 -28.87 8.10 4.30
CA LYS A 51 -30.23 7.52 4.40
C LYS A 51 -30.60 6.72 3.14
N LYS A 52 -30.21 7.20 1.96
CA LYS A 52 -30.46 6.50 0.69
C LYS A 52 -29.66 5.18 0.60
N ILE A 53 -28.37 5.22 0.93
CA ILE A 53 -27.49 4.05 0.93
C ILE A 53 -27.98 3.03 1.97
N ASN A 54 -28.29 3.49 3.18
CA ASN A 54 -28.80 2.62 4.25
C ASN A 54 -30.16 1.98 3.90
N ARG A 55 -31.02 2.71 3.18
CA ARG A 55 -32.27 2.13 2.64
C ARG A 55 -31.98 1.03 1.61
N GLN A 56 -31.05 1.24 0.70
CA GLN A 56 -30.64 0.20 -0.26
C GLN A 56 -30.09 -1.05 0.44
N HIS A 57 -29.26 -0.87 1.47
CA HIS A 57 -28.76 -1.96 2.31
C HIS A 57 -29.90 -2.70 3.02
N ARG A 58 -30.84 -1.98 3.64
CA ARG A 58 -32.03 -2.58 4.27
C ARG A 58 -32.84 -3.40 3.27
N ASP A 59 -33.14 -2.82 2.10
CA ASP A 59 -34.01 -3.45 1.10
C ASP A 59 -33.33 -4.70 0.49
N ALA A 60 -32.01 -4.67 0.32
CA ALA A 60 -31.22 -5.85 -0.09
C ALA A 60 -31.29 -6.97 0.98
N ASN A 61 -31.16 -6.64 2.26
CA ASN A 61 -31.28 -7.62 3.35
C ASN A 61 -32.69 -8.21 3.43
N ILE A 62 -33.72 -7.39 3.34
CA ILE A 62 -35.13 -7.88 3.35
C ILE A 62 -35.33 -8.88 2.21
N LYS A 63 -34.85 -8.57 0.98
CA LYS A 63 -34.96 -9.49 -0.16
C LYS A 63 -34.21 -10.80 0.06
N ALA A 64 -32.99 -10.73 0.64
CA ALA A 64 -32.21 -11.92 0.94
C ALA A 64 -32.87 -12.80 2.00
N ILE A 65 -33.37 -12.19 3.10
CA ILE A 65 -34.09 -12.90 4.15
C ILE A 65 -35.38 -13.55 3.58
N PHE A 66 -36.13 -12.82 2.77
CA PHE A 66 -37.33 -13.36 2.13
C PHE A 66 -37.02 -14.56 1.23
N ALA A 67 -35.99 -14.42 0.36
CA ALA A 67 -35.55 -15.51 -0.51
C ALA A 67 -35.16 -16.76 0.28
N TYR A 68 -34.46 -16.61 1.39
CA TYR A 68 -34.09 -17.71 2.28
C TYR A 68 -35.29 -18.29 3.04
N SER A 69 -36.18 -17.43 3.56
CA SER A 69 -37.30 -17.85 4.40
C SER A 69 -38.36 -18.65 3.65
N VAL A 70 -38.49 -18.47 2.33
CA VAL A 70 -39.47 -19.22 1.50
C VAL A 70 -39.07 -20.69 1.33
N PHE A 71 -37.80 -21.04 1.46
CA PHE A 71 -37.32 -22.40 1.26
C PHE A 71 -37.94 -23.41 2.24
N PHE A 72 -37.90 -23.09 3.53
CA PHE A 72 -38.36 -24.01 4.58
C PHE A 72 -39.86 -24.32 4.47
N PRO A 73 -40.77 -23.34 4.34
CA PRO A 73 -42.19 -23.62 4.11
C PRO A 73 -42.44 -24.49 2.88
N VAL A 74 -41.74 -24.29 1.78
CA VAL A 74 -41.89 -25.10 0.56
C VAL A 74 -41.50 -26.57 0.82
N VAL A 75 -40.36 -26.80 1.51
CA VAL A 75 -39.95 -28.16 1.87
C VAL A 75 -40.96 -28.83 2.81
N GLU A 76 -41.49 -28.09 3.80
CA GLU A 76 -42.51 -28.62 4.72
C GLU A 76 -43.83 -28.95 4.00
N ILE A 77 -44.29 -28.10 3.09
CA ILE A 77 -45.48 -28.35 2.28
C ILE A 77 -45.30 -29.61 1.43
N VAL A 78 -44.14 -29.77 0.78
CA VAL A 78 -43.85 -30.96 -0.03
C VAL A 78 -43.82 -32.22 0.85
N LEU A 79 -43.23 -32.17 2.05
CA LEU A 79 -43.25 -33.28 2.99
C LEU A 79 -44.70 -33.62 3.43
N ALA A 80 -45.45 -32.60 3.84
CA ALA A 80 -46.86 -32.81 4.25
C ALA A 80 -47.72 -33.42 3.15
N LEU A 81 -47.59 -32.93 1.90
CA LEU A 81 -48.26 -33.50 0.73
C LEU A 81 -47.81 -34.94 0.47
N SER A 82 -46.51 -35.25 0.60
CA SER A 82 -46.00 -36.61 0.44
C SER A 82 -46.61 -37.57 1.46
N ILE A 83 -46.68 -37.17 2.73
CA ILE A 83 -47.29 -37.95 3.80
C ILE A 83 -48.78 -38.15 3.51
N GLY A 84 -49.50 -37.08 3.14
CA GLY A 84 -50.95 -37.13 2.80
C GLY A 84 -51.21 -38.09 1.63
N LEU A 85 -50.40 -38.05 0.59
CA LEU A 85 -50.51 -38.98 -0.56
C LEU A 85 -50.26 -40.43 -0.16
N VAL A 86 -49.26 -40.72 0.67
CA VAL A 86 -49.01 -42.08 1.16
C VAL A 86 -50.18 -42.60 1.99
N VAL A 87 -50.68 -41.79 2.91
CA VAL A 87 -51.84 -42.17 3.74
C VAL A 87 -53.09 -42.39 2.87
N TRP A 88 -53.36 -41.47 1.92
CA TRP A 88 -54.52 -41.60 1.02
C TRP A 88 -54.42 -42.87 0.14
N TYR A 89 -53.25 -43.13 -0.45
CA TYR A 89 -53.03 -44.28 -1.31
C TYR A 89 -53.17 -45.59 -0.54
N THR A 90 -52.54 -45.71 0.62
CA THR A 90 -52.57 -46.94 1.44
C THR A 90 -53.94 -47.18 2.06
N ALA A 91 -54.70 -46.13 2.42
CA ALA A 91 -56.06 -46.25 2.88
C ALA A 91 -57.00 -46.80 1.77
N LYS A 92 -56.85 -46.29 0.54
CA LYS A 92 -57.57 -46.74 -0.62
C LYS A 92 -57.30 -48.24 -0.90
N GLU A 93 -56.08 -48.65 -0.83
CA GLU A 93 -55.64 -50.05 -1.06
C GLU A 93 -56.11 -51.00 0.07
N ALA A 94 -56.02 -50.55 1.33
CA ALA A 94 -56.53 -51.32 2.48
C ALA A 94 -58.06 -51.57 2.40
N LEU A 95 -58.85 -50.61 1.91
CA LEU A 95 -60.26 -50.76 1.70
C LEU A 95 -60.56 -51.74 0.54
N ALA A 96 -59.77 -51.76 -0.50
CA ALA A 96 -59.89 -52.64 -1.65
C ALA A 96 -59.49 -54.11 -1.33
N LEU A 97 -58.44 -54.31 -0.54
CA LEU A 97 -57.86 -55.64 -0.25
C LEU A 97 -58.34 -56.23 1.09
N GLN A 98 -59.16 -55.51 1.91
CA GLN A 98 -59.56 -55.86 3.27
C GLN A 98 -58.38 -56.27 4.21
N GLN A 99 -57.19 -55.76 3.95
CA GLN A 99 -55.99 -56.06 4.73
C GLN A 99 -55.46 -54.77 5.40
N SER A 100 -55.11 -54.90 6.67
CA SER A 100 -54.56 -53.78 7.43
C SER A 100 -53.03 -53.64 7.11
N GLN A 101 -52.64 -52.48 6.51
CA GLN A 101 -51.24 -52.17 6.18
C GLN A 101 -50.63 -51.10 7.13
N GLN A 102 -51.06 -51.03 8.37
CA GLN A 102 -50.66 -50.01 9.34
C GLN A 102 -49.16 -49.94 9.51
N GLY A 103 -48.44 -51.09 9.61
CA GLY A 103 -46.98 -51.08 9.75
C GLY A 103 -46.27 -50.49 8.54
N THR A 104 -46.78 -50.73 7.31
CA THR A 104 -46.22 -50.17 6.07
C THR A 104 -46.37 -48.65 6.03
N VAL A 105 -47.52 -48.12 6.46
CA VAL A 105 -47.74 -46.66 6.52
C VAL A 105 -46.79 -45.99 7.47
N ILE A 106 -46.64 -46.53 8.68
CA ILE A 106 -45.71 -46.00 9.67
C ILE A 106 -44.26 -46.05 9.14
N ALA A 107 -43.84 -47.14 8.50
CA ALA A 107 -42.49 -47.26 7.91
C ALA A 107 -42.25 -46.20 6.83
N PHE A 108 -43.22 -45.98 5.93
CA PHE A 108 -43.10 -44.93 4.90
C PHE A 108 -43.04 -43.50 5.49
N ILE A 109 -43.82 -43.18 6.52
CA ILE A 109 -43.77 -41.90 7.19
C ILE A 109 -42.39 -41.66 7.83
N LEU A 110 -41.81 -42.68 8.48
CA LEU A 110 -40.47 -42.63 9.05
C LEU A 110 -39.41 -42.47 7.96
N CYS A 111 -39.51 -43.19 6.85
CA CYS A 111 -38.59 -43.07 5.71
C CYS A 111 -38.67 -41.65 5.07
N LEU A 112 -39.87 -41.10 4.91
CA LEU A 112 -40.02 -39.73 4.40
C LEU A 112 -39.33 -38.70 5.32
N ASN A 113 -39.51 -38.79 6.62
CA ASN A 113 -38.86 -37.92 7.57
C ASN A 113 -37.33 -38.07 7.52
N LEU A 114 -36.82 -39.31 7.42
CA LEU A 114 -35.38 -39.56 7.25
C LEU A 114 -34.83 -39.00 5.95
N LEU A 115 -35.58 -39.02 4.85
CA LEU A 115 -35.22 -38.49 3.55
C LEU A 115 -35.16 -36.94 3.55
N PHE A 116 -36.15 -36.30 4.18
CA PHE A 116 -36.23 -34.83 4.18
C PHE A 116 -35.29 -34.17 5.20
N ARG A 117 -34.85 -34.86 6.25
CA ARG A 117 -33.93 -34.34 7.26
C ARG A 117 -32.59 -33.90 6.67
N PRO A 118 -31.85 -34.71 5.84
CA PRO A 118 -30.63 -34.27 5.18
C PRO A 118 -30.84 -33.07 4.26
N LEU A 119 -31.98 -32.97 3.56
CA LEU A 119 -32.30 -31.85 2.67
C LEU A 119 -32.35 -30.51 3.44
N ARG A 120 -32.95 -30.51 4.64
CA ARG A 120 -32.96 -29.31 5.52
C ARG A 120 -31.52 -28.94 5.96
N VAL A 121 -30.73 -29.91 6.40
CA VAL A 121 -29.33 -29.68 6.83
C VAL A 121 -28.46 -29.20 5.69
N LEU A 122 -28.62 -29.74 4.47
CA LEU A 122 -27.89 -29.29 3.28
C LEU A 122 -28.16 -27.80 2.96
N ALA A 123 -29.40 -27.36 3.07
CA ALA A 123 -29.77 -25.97 2.83
C ALA A 123 -29.08 -25.02 3.82
N ASP A 124 -29.02 -25.36 5.11
CA ASP A 124 -28.34 -24.57 6.12
C ASP A 124 -26.82 -24.57 5.94
N LYS A 125 -26.22 -25.73 5.60
CA LYS A 125 -24.78 -25.87 5.45
C LYS A 125 -24.24 -25.34 4.13
N PHE A 126 -25.07 -25.17 3.12
CA PHE A 126 -24.64 -24.67 1.82
C PHE A 126 -24.01 -23.27 1.90
N ASN A 127 -24.58 -22.38 2.70
CA ASN A 127 -24.05 -21.02 2.90
C ASN A 127 -22.67 -21.05 3.60
N VAL A 128 -22.51 -21.89 4.61
CA VAL A 128 -21.24 -22.06 5.33
C VAL A 128 -20.16 -22.64 4.40
N LEU A 129 -20.52 -23.62 3.57
CA LEU A 129 -19.62 -24.21 2.57
C LEU A 129 -19.17 -23.15 1.55
N GLN A 130 -20.08 -22.35 1.05
CA GLN A 130 -19.78 -21.28 0.09
C GLN A 130 -18.85 -20.21 0.71
N MET A 131 -19.08 -19.83 1.97
CA MET A 131 -18.16 -18.91 2.68
C MET A 131 -16.77 -19.53 2.85
N GLY A 132 -16.68 -20.81 3.14
CA GLY A 132 -15.44 -21.54 3.22
C GLY A 132 -14.66 -21.57 1.90
N VAL A 133 -15.34 -21.83 0.79
CA VAL A 133 -14.72 -21.80 -0.56
C VAL A 133 -14.17 -20.40 -0.89
N ILE A 134 -14.96 -19.34 -0.66
CA ILE A 134 -14.53 -17.96 -0.94
C ILE A 134 -13.35 -17.57 -0.04
N ALA A 135 -13.35 -17.97 1.23
CA ALA A 135 -12.23 -17.72 2.14
C ALA A 135 -10.97 -18.44 1.69
N SER A 136 -11.10 -19.71 1.25
CA SER A 136 -9.99 -20.49 0.70
C SER A 136 -9.43 -19.85 -0.57
N GLU A 137 -10.30 -19.45 -1.50
CA GLU A 137 -9.89 -18.75 -2.73
C GLU A 137 -9.06 -17.48 -2.42
N ARG A 138 -9.46 -16.70 -1.43
CA ARG A 138 -8.67 -15.52 -1.01
C ARG A 138 -7.30 -15.89 -0.48
N VAL A 139 -7.20 -16.96 0.31
CA VAL A 139 -5.92 -17.44 0.84
C VAL A 139 -5.03 -17.92 -0.30
N PHE A 140 -5.56 -18.75 -1.21
CA PHE A 140 -4.80 -19.24 -2.35
C PHE A 140 -4.38 -18.14 -3.32
N ASN A 141 -5.23 -17.14 -3.58
CA ASN A 141 -4.86 -15.98 -4.39
C ASN A 141 -3.66 -15.20 -3.80
N VAL A 142 -3.51 -15.17 -2.46
CA VAL A 142 -2.33 -14.57 -1.84
C VAL A 142 -1.11 -15.50 -1.94
N LEU A 143 -1.30 -16.81 -1.75
CA LEU A 143 -0.21 -17.79 -1.83
C LEU A 143 0.31 -17.97 -3.26
N ASP A 144 -0.57 -17.93 -4.25
CA ASP A 144 -0.24 -18.08 -5.66
C ASP A 144 0.22 -16.77 -6.31
N ASN A 145 0.25 -15.68 -5.54
CA ASN A 145 0.73 -14.39 -6.05
C ASN A 145 2.25 -14.48 -6.31
N THR A 146 2.61 -14.37 -7.58
CA THR A 146 4.00 -14.39 -8.07
C THR A 146 4.59 -12.99 -8.26
N GLU A 147 3.88 -11.93 -7.89
CA GLU A 147 4.37 -10.56 -7.97
C GLU A 147 5.44 -10.32 -6.89
N ALA A 148 6.63 -10.77 -7.16
CA ALA A 148 7.81 -10.54 -6.34
C ALA A 148 8.94 -10.02 -7.23
N VAL A 149 9.84 -9.22 -6.64
CA VAL A 149 11.09 -8.87 -7.31
C VAL A 149 11.86 -10.17 -7.57
N PRO A 150 12.22 -10.49 -8.83
CA PRO A 150 12.91 -11.75 -9.14
C PRO A 150 14.15 -11.96 -8.27
N PRO A 151 14.38 -13.18 -7.79
CA PRO A 151 15.63 -13.51 -7.10
C PRO A 151 16.81 -13.35 -8.06
N PHE A 152 18.02 -13.36 -7.51
CA PHE A 152 19.28 -13.12 -8.21
C PHE A 152 19.44 -13.93 -9.48
N THR A 153 20.12 -13.34 -10.46
CA THR A 153 20.49 -14.03 -11.71
C THR A 153 21.76 -14.87 -11.57
N ASN A 154 22.60 -14.62 -10.54
CA ASN A 154 23.86 -15.33 -10.28
C ASN A 154 24.10 -15.49 -8.78
N LYS A 155 25.15 -16.27 -8.41
CA LYS A 155 25.56 -16.49 -7.02
C LYS A 155 25.73 -15.12 -6.31
N PRO A 156 25.00 -14.86 -5.20
CA PRO A 156 25.03 -13.54 -4.59
C PRO A 156 26.43 -13.17 -4.14
N LEU A 157 26.84 -11.95 -4.47
CA LEU A 157 28.06 -11.35 -3.94
C LEU A 157 27.76 -10.95 -2.49
N GLY A 158 28.44 -11.59 -1.55
CA GLY A 158 28.32 -11.31 -0.11
C GLY A 158 28.79 -9.92 0.27
N ASN A 159 28.78 -9.62 1.56
CA ASN A 159 29.04 -8.33 2.22
C ASN A 159 30.17 -7.48 1.60
N LEU A 160 29.87 -6.79 0.49
CA LEU A 160 30.74 -5.82 -0.15
C LEU A 160 30.29 -4.42 0.25
N ARG A 161 31.22 -3.61 0.74
CA ARG A 161 30.98 -2.18 0.90
C ARG A 161 31.11 -1.51 -0.47
N PHE A 162 30.09 -0.77 -0.90
CA PHE A 162 30.10 -0.08 -2.18
C PHE A 162 31.08 1.12 -2.16
N SER A 163 31.75 1.35 -3.28
CA SER A 163 32.46 2.61 -3.53
C SER A 163 31.48 3.72 -3.86
N GLY A 164 30.33 3.35 -4.44
CA GLY A 164 29.20 4.23 -4.70
C GLY A 164 29.12 4.77 -6.12
N LYS A 165 29.82 4.18 -7.11
CA LYS A 165 29.57 4.50 -8.52
C LYS A 165 28.22 3.98 -8.95
N ILE A 166 27.38 4.84 -9.56
CA ILE A 166 26.06 4.46 -10.09
C ILE A 166 26.04 4.76 -11.58
N GLU A 167 25.57 3.81 -12.37
CA GLU A 167 25.49 3.96 -13.83
C GLU A 167 24.15 3.47 -14.34
N PHE A 168 23.45 4.34 -15.07
CA PHE A 168 22.24 4.04 -15.82
C PHE A 168 22.60 4.03 -17.32
N GLU A 169 22.31 2.95 -18.02
CA GLU A 169 22.58 2.77 -19.45
C GLU A 169 21.26 2.46 -20.19
N ASN A 170 20.73 3.43 -20.91
CA ASN A 170 19.54 3.32 -21.74
C ASN A 170 18.35 2.62 -21.05
N VAL A 171 18.05 3.04 -19.81
CA VAL A 171 17.05 2.40 -18.94
C VAL A 171 15.64 2.79 -19.36
N HIS A 172 14.81 1.79 -19.66
CA HIS A 172 13.37 1.93 -19.93
C HIS A 172 12.56 1.28 -18.81
N PHE A 173 11.58 2.01 -18.33
CA PHE A 173 10.73 1.53 -17.22
C PHE A 173 9.28 1.98 -17.36
N ALA A 174 8.36 1.08 -17.02
CA ALA A 174 6.93 1.32 -16.90
C ALA A 174 6.37 0.53 -15.70
N TYR A 175 5.46 1.12 -14.93
CA TYR A 175 4.66 0.39 -13.94
C TYR A 175 3.59 -0.45 -14.63
N ASP A 176 2.94 0.12 -15.64
CA ASP A 176 2.05 -0.56 -16.58
C ASP A 176 2.76 -0.59 -17.94
N PRO A 177 2.97 -1.76 -18.56
CA PRO A 177 3.61 -1.87 -19.86
C PRO A 177 3.02 -0.95 -20.96
N ALA A 178 1.75 -0.58 -20.83
CA ALA A 178 1.07 0.34 -21.74
C ALA A 178 1.48 1.81 -21.54
N VAL A 179 2.09 2.17 -20.39
CA VAL A 179 2.39 3.56 -20.03
C VAL A 179 3.87 3.72 -19.66
N PRO A 180 4.77 3.99 -20.63
CA PRO A 180 6.19 4.18 -20.37
C PRO A 180 6.45 5.37 -19.44
N VAL A 181 7.24 5.15 -18.37
CA VAL A 181 7.60 6.18 -17.39
C VAL A 181 9.03 6.69 -17.61
N LEU A 182 10.00 5.79 -17.82
CA LEU A 182 11.36 6.16 -18.22
C LEU A 182 11.65 5.67 -19.62
N LYS A 183 12.29 6.51 -20.44
CA LYS A 183 12.46 6.31 -21.89
C LYS A 183 13.92 6.48 -22.28
N GLY A 184 14.76 5.50 -21.91
CA GLY A 184 16.17 5.51 -22.28
C GLY A 184 17.04 6.44 -21.43
N ILE A 185 16.85 6.43 -20.12
CA ILE A 185 17.65 7.23 -19.18
C ILE A 185 19.08 6.71 -19.13
N SER A 186 20.06 7.62 -19.33
CA SER A 186 21.48 7.30 -19.26
C SER A 186 22.25 8.40 -18.50
N PHE A 187 22.94 8.04 -17.43
CA PHE A 187 23.84 8.91 -16.69
C PHE A 187 24.77 8.09 -15.80
N VAL A 188 25.86 8.72 -15.35
CA VAL A 188 26.80 8.14 -14.39
C VAL A 188 26.92 9.07 -13.20
N ALA A 189 26.83 8.54 -11.97
CA ALA A 189 27.22 9.23 -10.74
C ALA A 189 28.54 8.66 -10.25
N HIS A 190 29.53 9.51 -9.99
CA HIS A 190 30.83 9.11 -9.48
C HIS A 190 30.80 8.95 -7.95
N PRO A 191 31.69 8.13 -7.36
CA PRO A 191 31.80 8.00 -5.92
C PRO A 191 31.92 9.36 -5.21
N GLY A 192 31.09 9.59 -4.20
CA GLY A 192 31.07 10.85 -3.44
C GLY A 192 30.39 12.02 -4.16
N GLU A 193 29.84 11.83 -5.35
CA GLU A 193 29.16 12.87 -6.11
C GLU A 193 27.71 13.04 -5.63
N THR A 194 27.26 14.29 -5.51
CA THR A 194 25.86 14.63 -5.25
C THR A 194 25.20 15.08 -6.55
N ILE A 195 24.20 14.31 -7.00
CA ILE A 195 23.38 14.61 -8.18
C ILE A 195 21.99 15.07 -7.76
N ALA A 196 21.56 16.24 -8.23
CA ALA A 196 20.20 16.71 -8.08
C ALA A 196 19.33 16.27 -9.26
N LEU A 197 18.22 15.59 -8.97
CA LEU A 197 17.17 15.31 -9.96
C LEU A 197 16.11 16.40 -9.89
N VAL A 198 15.90 17.11 -10.98
CA VAL A 198 14.90 18.19 -11.09
C VAL A 198 13.96 17.95 -12.28
N GLY A 199 12.74 18.45 -12.19
CA GLY A 199 11.75 18.32 -13.25
C GLY A 199 10.32 18.36 -12.70
N PRO A 200 9.31 18.50 -13.57
CA PRO A 200 7.91 18.56 -13.16
C PRO A 200 7.45 17.24 -12.48
N THR A 201 6.31 17.31 -11.79
CA THR A 201 5.67 16.09 -11.24
C THR A 201 5.37 15.12 -12.39
N GLY A 202 5.62 13.84 -12.16
CA GLY A 202 5.46 12.79 -13.19
C GLY A 202 6.61 12.69 -14.21
N SER A 203 7.74 13.41 -14.02
CA SER A 203 8.89 13.30 -14.93
C SER A 203 9.73 12.04 -14.75
N GLY A 204 9.47 11.20 -13.74
CA GLY A 204 10.18 9.93 -13.48
C GLY A 204 11.22 9.97 -12.36
N LYS A 205 11.34 11.06 -11.59
CA LYS A 205 12.30 11.19 -10.48
C LYS A 205 12.17 10.07 -9.46
N THR A 206 10.99 9.85 -8.92
CA THR A 206 10.69 8.79 -7.94
C THR A 206 10.88 7.39 -8.54
N SER A 207 10.68 7.23 -9.85
CA SER A 207 10.93 5.94 -10.52
C SER A 207 12.40 5.59 -10.57
N ILE A 208 13.30 6.57 -10.79
CA ILE A 208 14.76 6.36 -10.72
C ILE A 208 15.17 5.89 -9.32
N THR A 209 14.64 6.51 -8.27
CA THR A 209 14.94 6.11 -6.88
C THR A 209 14.39 4.72 -6.53
N SER A 210 13.21 4.38 -7.04
CA SER A 210 12.58 3.07 -6.86
C SER A 210 13.35 1.94 -7.56
N LEU A 211 13.91 2.21 -8.74
CA LEU A 211 14.76 1.26 -9.46
C LEU A 211 16.10 1.06 -8.76
N LEU A 212 16.69 2.10 -8.20
CA LEU A 212 17.97 2.03 -7.50
C LEU A 212 17.87 1.20 -6.19
N THR A 213 16.71 1.20 -5.56
CA THR A 213 16.41 0.35 -4.38
C THR A 213 15.87 -1.04 -4.75
N ARG A 214 15.75 -1.30 -6.06
CA ARG A 214 15.15 -2.54 -6.58
C ARG A 214 13.80 -2.85 -5.95
N LEU A 215 12.94 -1.82 -5.80
CA LEU A 215 11.51 -2.01 -5.50
C LEU A 215 10.75 -2.50 -6.74
N TYR A 216 11.27 -2.15 -7.92
CA TYR A 216 10.81 -2.61 -9.24
C TYR A 216 12.02 -2.96 -10.10
N ASP A 217 11.85 -3.86 -11.06
CA ASP A 217 12.81 -4.12 -12.12
C ASP A 217 12.44 -3.36 -13.40
N PHE A 218 13.43 -2.99 -14.18
CA PHE A 218 13.26 -2.28 -15.44
C PHE A 218 13.08 -3.26 -16.62
N GLN A 219 12.42 -2.81 -17.70
CA GLN A 219 12.13 -3.65 -18.87
C GLN A 219 13.31 -3.79 -19.83
N SER A 220 14.13 -2.73 -19.98
CA SER A 220 15.31 -2.78 -20.82
C SER A 220 16.36 -1.75 -20.41
N GLY A 221 17.58 -1.92 -20.89
CA GLY A 221 18.75 -1.16 -20.45
C GLY A 221 19.52 -1.86 -19.34
N GLN A 222 20.37 -1.13 -18.63
CA GLN A 222 21.17 -1.65 -17.52
C GLN A 222 21.35 -0.61 -16.42
N ILE A 223 21.28 -1.06 -15.16
CA ILE A 223 21.67 -0.26 -13.99
C ILE A 223 22.83 -0.99 -13.31
N LYS A 224 23.93 -0.29 -13.09
CA LYS A 224 25.12 -0.84 -12.41
C LYS A 224 25.44 -0.04 -11.15
N ILE A 225 25.94 -0.75 -10.15
CA ILE A 225 26.61 -0.17 -8.98
C ILE A 225 28.00 -0.77 -8.93
N ASP A 226 29.02 0.08 -8.87
CA ASP A 226 30.45 -0.32 -8.89
C ASP A 226 30.76 -1.30 -10.04
N ASP A 227 30.34 -0.93 -11.25
CA ASP A 227 30.50 -1.66 -12.51
C ASP A 227 29.79 -3.02 -12.60
N LEU A 228 29.02 -3.41 -11.57
CA LEU A 228 28.26 -4.66 -11.55
C LEU A 228 26.76 -4.38 -11.70
N PRO A 229 26.03 -5.20 -12.48
CA PRO A 229 24.58 -5.07 -12.62
C PRO A 229 23.88 -5.12 -11.27
N ILE A 230 22.90 -4.24 -11.05
CA ILE A 230 22.16 -4.15 -9.78
C ILE A 230 21.46 -5.48 -9.41
N GLN A 231 21.11 -6.28 -10.42
CA GLN A 231 20.50 -7.61 -10.23
C GLN A 231 21.48 -8.67 -9.70
N SER A 232 22.78 -8.40 -9.74
CA SER A 232 23.82 -9.31 -9.22
C SER A 232 23.96 -9.25 -7.70
N TYR A 233 23.41 -8.22 -7.08
CA TYR A 233 23.47 -8.04 -5.62
C TYR A 233 22.31 -8.72 -4.92
N GLU A 234 22.58 -9.26 -3.73
CA GLU A 234 21.54 -9.65 -2.80
C GLU A 234 20.74 -8.42 -2.33
N LEU A 235 19.40 -8.53 -2.28
CA LEU A 235 18.55 -7.39 -1.92
C LEU A 235 18.88 -6.83 -0.53
N GLU A 236 19.22 -7.68 0.41
CA GLU A 236 19.62 -7.28 1.76
C GLU A 236 20.92 -6.47 1.72
N THR A 237 21.94 -6.96 0.99
CA THR A 237 23.21 -6.26 0.79
C THR A 237 23.01 -4.94 0.05
N LEU A 238 22.24 -4.94 -1.06
CA LEU A 238 21.95 -3.73 -1.81
C LEU A 238 21.25 -2.68 -0.94
N ARG A 239 20.15 -3.06 -0.29
CA ARG A 239 19.37 -2.15 0.54
C ARG A 239 20.07 -1.74 1.83
N GLY A 240 21.02 -2.53 2.32
CA GLY A 240 21.90 -2.16 3.43
C GLY A 240 22.91 -1.08 3.06
N GLN A 241 23.27 -0.97 1.76
CA GLN A 241 24.24 0.00 1.25
C GLN A 241 23.58 1.23 0.57
N VAL A 242 22.28 1.19 0.34
CA VAL A 242 21.49 2.29 -0.23
C VAL A 242 20.52 2.83 0.83
N GLY A 243 20.85 3.97 1.42
CA GLY A 243 19.98 4.67 2.37
C GLY A 243 18.93 5.50 1.64
N VAL A 244 17.69 5.49 2.14
CA VAL A 244 16.60 6.27 1.56
C VAL A 244 15.95 7.13 2.63
N VAL A 245 15.82 8.40 2.33
CA VAL A 245 14.99 9.36 3.08
C VAL A 245 13.86 9.81 2.17
N LEU A 246 12.65 9.40 2.51
CA LEU A 246 11.45 9.70 1.74
C LEU A 246 10.87 11.07 2.12
N GLN A 247 10.14 11.68 1.19
CA GLN A 247 9.38 12.89 1.39
C GLN A 247 8.37 12.75 2.54
N ASP A 248 7.54 11.70 2.47
CA ASP A 248 6.59 11.35 3.51
C ASP A 248 7.22 10.36 4.49
N VAL A 249 7.67 10.90 5.63
CA VAL A 249 8.30 10.08 6.66
C VAL A 249 7.25 9.24 7.38
N PHE A 250 7.40 7.93 7.28
CA PHE A 250 6.58 6.99 8.02
C PHE A 250 7.26 6.57 9.33
N LEU A 251 6.54 6.74 10.43
CA LEU A 251 6.93 6.24 11.74
C LEU A 251 5.95 5.15 12.18
N PHE A 252 6.48 4.04 12.67
CA PHE A 252 5.70 2.97 13.28
C PHE A 252 5.27 3.36 14.70
N SER A 253 4.15 2.83 15.16
CA SER A 253 3.76 2.94 16.56
C SER A 253 4.82 2.31 17.45
N GLY A 254 5.24 3.01 18.52
CA GLY A 254 6.30 2.61 19.41
C GLY A 254 7.23 3.76 19.75
N SER A 255 8.39 3.44 20.34
CA SER A 255 9.34 4.45 20.82
C SER A 255 10.09 5.16 19.69
N ILE A 256 10.63 6.35 19.98
CA ILE A 256 11.59 7.03 19.10
C ILE A 256 12.79 6.12 18.80
N TYR A 257 13.31 5.44 19.83
CA TYR A 257 14.42 4.49 19.70
C TYR A 257 14.08 3.37 18.70
N ASP A 258 12.91 2.72 18.84
CA ASP A 258 12.46 1.67 17.92
C ASP A 258 12.34 2.18 16.48
N ASN A 259 11.88 3.40 16.31
CA ASN A 259 11.74 4.02 14.99
C ASN A 259 13.07 4.36 14.34
N ILE A 260 14.05 4.79 15.10
CA ILE A 260 15.40 5.10 14.61
C ILE A 260 16.13 3.80 14.24
N THR A 261 16.10 2.80 15.13
CA THR A 261 16.83 1.54 14.94
C THR A 261 16.09 0.52 14.05
N LEU A 262 14.81 0.76 13.74
CA LEU A 262 13.91 -0.22 13.12
C LEU A 262 13.91 -1.55 13.89
N ARG A 263 14.00 -1.48 15.21
CA ARG A 263 14.09 -2.60 16.17
C ARG A 263 15.31 -3.50 15.95
N ASN A 264 16.37 -2.99 15.34
CA ASN A 264 17.63 -3.72 15.20
C ASN A 264 18.40 -3.72 16.54
N ALA A 265 18.41 -4.86 17.22
CA ALA A 265 19.05 -5.03 18.51
C ALA A 265 20.60 -4.85 18.48
N SER A 266 21.22 -4.89 17.32
CA SER A 266 22.68 -4.66 17.18
C SER A 266 23.10 -3.20 17.31
N ILE A 267 22.15 -2.26 17.25
CA ILE A 267 22.41 -0.81 17.36
C ILE A 267 22.27 -0.40 18.83
N SER A 268 23.39 0.00 19.44
CA SER A 268 23.40 0.46 20.83
C SER A 268 22.75 1.84 21.00
N ARG A 269 22.26 2.13 22.21
CA ARG A 269 21.68 3.42 22.55
C ARG A 269 22.65 4.58 22.39
N ASP A 270 23.92 4.36 22.77
CA ASP A 270 24.97 5.39 22.64
C ASP A 270 25.16 5.83 21.18
N ARG A 271 25.14 4.90 20.23
CA ARG A 271 25.20 5.22 18.80
C ARG A 271 24.00 6.02 18.31
N VAL A 272 22.80 5.72 18.83
CA VAL A 272 21.60 6.48 18.50
C VAL A 272 21.69 7.90 19.03
N GLU A 273 22.14 8.07 20.27
CA GLU A 273 22.33 9.39 20.88
C GLU A 273 23.39 10.22 20.16
N GLU A 274 24.53 9.60 19.79
CA GLU A 274 25.58 10.25 19.01
C GLU A 274 25.04 10.75 17.65
N ALA A 275 24.33 9.91 16.93
CA ALA A 275 23.70 10.28 15.66
C ALA A 275 22.66 11.40 15.84
N ALA A 276 21.89 11.38 16.92
CA ALA A 276 20.91 12.42 17.24
C ALA A 276 21.60 13.76 17.57
N ARG A 277 22.73 13.74 18.28
CA ARG A 277 23.57 14.94 18.53
C ARG A 277 24.15 15.50 17.23
N MET A 278 24.63 14.62 16.35
CA MET A 278 25.16 15.05 15.04
C MET A 278 24.07 15.76 14.19
N ILE A 279 22.85 15.29 14.23
CA ILE A 279 21.73 15.91 13.50
C ILE A 279 21.18 17.14 14.23
N GLY A 280 21.43 17.29 15.55
CA GLY A 280 20.92 18.39 16.36
C GLY A 280 19.51 18.15 16.94
N LEU A 281 19.06 16.91 17.03
CA LEU A 281 17.75 16.55 17.57
C LEU A 281 17.80 15.97 18.99
N HIS A 282 18.99 15.74 19.55
CA HIS A 282 19.17 15.09 20.85
C HIS A 282 18.46 15.82 21.99
N ASP A 283 18.64 17.13 22.10
CA ASP A 283 18.06 17.93 23.19
C ASP A 283 16.55 17.96 23.12
N PHE A 284 15.98 18.04 21.93
CA PHE A 284 14.54 17.91 21.71
C PHE A 284 14.04 16.54 22.17
N ILE A 285 14.69 15.44 21.79
CA ILE A 285 14.28 14.09 22.21
C ILE A 285 14.34 13.97 23.74
N CYS A 286 15.39 14.48 24.38
CA CYS A 286 15.53 14.45 25.83
C CYS A 286 14.49 15.31 26.56
N SER A 287 13.92 16.33 25.93
CA SER A 287 12.85 17.15 26.51
C SER A 287 11.48 16.44 26.51
N LEU A 288 11.31 15.37 25.76
CA LEU A 288 10.06 14.60 25.72
C LEU A 288 9.92 13.70 26.94
N PRO A 289 8.68 13.43 27.41
CA PRO A 289 8.44 12.49 28.50
C PRO A 289 8.98 11.08 28.19
N GLY A 290 10.04 10.64 28.90
CA GLY A 290 10.71 9.37 28.64
C GLY A 290 11.81 9.42 27.57
N GLY A 291 12.11 10.60 26.97
CA GLY A 291 13.19 10.78 26.01
C GLY A 291 13.08 9.87 24.79
N TYR A 292 14.10 9.04 24.56
CA TYR A 292 14.12 8.10 23.42
C TYR A 292 13.06 7.00 23.52
N ASP A 293 12.47 6.76 24.70
CA ASP A 293 11.41 5.78 24.92
C ASP A 293 10.00 6.40 24.73
N TYR A 294 9.94 7.68 24.32
CA TYR A 294 8.70 8.37 23.99
C TYR A 294 7.93 7.68 22.85
N ASP A 295 6.64 7.35 23.09
CA ASP A 295 5.77 6.72 22.09
C ASP A 295 5.26 7.76 21.08
N VAL A 296 5.69 7.62 19.83
CA VAL A 296 5.31 8.51 18.73
C VAL A 296 3.89 8.27 18.21
N ARG A 297 3.21 7.22 18.69
CA ARG A 297 1.89 6.78 18.25
C ARG A 297 1.83 6.47 16.75
N GLU A 298 0.61 6.23 16.25
CA GLU A 298 0.39 5.92 14.83
C GLU A 298 0.91 7.06 13.93
N ARG A 299 1.77 6.71 12.97
CA ARG A 299 2.38 7.62 11.98
C ARG A 299 3.12 8.84 12.57
N GLY A 300 3.46 8.79 13.87
CA GLY A 300 4.17 9.90 14.51
C GLY A 300 3.31 11.16 14.68
N LEU A 301 2.01 11.02 14.90
CA LEU A 301 1.05 12.14 15.03
C LEU A 301 1.40 13.12 16.16
N THR A 302 2.21 12.72 17.12
CA THR A 302 2.65 13.55 18.24
C THR A 302 3.82 14.48 17.90
N LEU A 303 4.42 14.30 16.71
CA LEU A 303 5.61 15.04 16.26
C LEU A 303 5.29 15.93 15.05
N SER A 304 5.98 17.06 14.95
CA SER A 304 5.90 17.93 13.77
C SER A 304 6.49 17.24 12.53
N LEU A 305 6.16 17.75 11.34
CA LEU A 305 6.71 17.20 10.09
C LEU A 305 8.24 17.29 10.06
N GLY A 306 8.83 18.42 10.49
CA GLY A 306 10.28 18.62 10.58
C GLY A 306 10.94 17.63 11.54
N GLN A 307 10.34 17.41 12.72
CA GLN A 307 10.85 16.45 13.71
C GLN A 307 10.85 15.02 13.16
N ARG A 308 9.78 14.60 12.48
CA ARG A 308 9.71 13.29 11.82
C ARG A 308 10.80 13.15 10.75
N GLN A 309 11.03 14.21 9.98
CA GLN A 309 12.06 14.20 8.94
C GLN A 309 13.46 14.08 9.55
N LEU A 310 13.76 14.82 10.62
CA LEU A 310 15.02 14.70 11.34
C LEU A 310 15.24 13.30 11.93
N LEU A 311 14.20 12.64 12.44
CA LEU A 311 14.29 11.24 12.87
C LEU A 311 14.64 10.30 11.70
N SER A 312 14.12 10.55 10.50
CA SER A 312 14.50 9.75 9.32
C SER A 312 15.95 9.98 8.89
N PHE A 313 16.47 11.17 9.10
CA PHE A 313 17.90 11.46 8.88
C PHE A 313 18.81 10.75 9.87
N ILE A 314 18.42 10.69 11.16
CA ILE A 314 19.15 9.90 12.18
C ILE A 314 19.16 8.42 11.76
N ARG A 315 18.02 7.89 11.31
CA ARG A 315 17.93 6.52 10.77
C ARG A 315 18.93 6.31 9.63
N ALA A 316 18.93 7.18 8.62
CA ALA A 316 19.84 7.08 7.48
C ALA A 316 21.31 7.19 7.89
N LEU A 317 21.65 8.03 8.87
CA LEU A 317 23.02 8.20 9.37
C LEU A 317 23.51 6.95 10.09
N LEU A 318 22.67 6.31 10.92
CA LEU A 318 23.01 5.12 11.70
C LEU A 318 23.36 3.92 10.84
N TYR A 319 22.65 3.72 9.75
CA TYR A 319 22.90 2.63 8.81
C TYR A 319 24.12 2.89 7.91
N ASN A 320 24.66 4.11 7.89
CA ASN A 320 25.87 4.52 7.20
C ASN A 320 26.02 3.96 5.77
N PRO A 321 25.03 4.19 4.90
CA PRO A 321 25.03 3.67 3.54
C PRO A 321 26.09 4.36 2.68
N SER A 322 26.61 3.67 1.66
CA SER A 322 27.54 4.24 0.67
C SER A 322 26.81 5.13 -0.36
N ILE A 323 25.57 4.82 -0.64
CA ILE A 323 24.69 5.56 -1.56
C ILE A 323 23.53 6.11 -0.77
N LEU A 324 23.18 7.38 -0.97
CA LEU A 324 22.08 8.05 -0.30
C LEU A 324 21.08 8.59 -1.31
N ILE A 325 19.82 8.28 -1.09
CA ILE A 325 18.69 8.82 -1.84
C ILE A 325 17.90 9.74 -0.90
N LEU A 326 17.77 11.02 -1.29
CA LEU A 326 17.01 12.01 -0.56
C LEU A 326 15.85 12.49 -1.44
N ASP A 327 14.61 12.29 -1.00
CA ASP A 327 13.41 12.87 -1.63
C ASP A 327 12.97 14.07 -0.79
N GLU A 328 13.25 15.29 -1.28
CA GLU A 328 13.09 16.54 -0.54
C GLU A 328 11.80 17.25 -0.95
N ALA A 329 10.76 17.20 -0.12
CA ALA A 329 9.62 18.09 -0.24
C ALA A 329 9.25 18.68 1.13
N THR A 330 9.57 19.94 1.32
CA THR A 330 9.48 20.61 2.61
C THR A 330 8.71 21.94 2.53
N SER A 331 7.62 21.97 1.77
CA SER A 331 6.82 23.18 1.57
C SER A 331 6.03 23.67 2.81
N SER A 332 6.11 22.95 3.94
CA SER A 332 5.27 23.22 5.12
C SER A 332 6.04 23.06 6.45
N ILE A 333 7.34 23.38 6.48
CA ILE A 333 8.17 23.29 7.68
C ILE A 333 8.45 24.70 8.20
N ASP A 334 8.43 24.84 9.54
CA ASP A 334 8.82 26.07 10.22
C ASP A 334 10.31 26.43 9.98
N SER A 335 10.64 27.70 10.03
CA SER A 335 11.98 28.21 9.66
C SER A 335 13.11 27.65 10.53
N GLU A 336 12.87 27.33 11.79
CA GLU A 336 13.87 26.76 12.71
C GLU A 336 14.17 25.31 12.34
N SER A 337 13.17 24.49 12.15
CA SER A 337 13.32 23.11 11.66
C SER A 337 13.94 23.05 10.27
N GLU A 338 13.69 24.06 9.42
CA GLU A 338 14.28 24.17 8.09
C GLU A 338 15.81 24.29 8.12
N GLN A 339 16.36 25.13 9.00
CA GLN A 339 17.80 25.27 9.15
C GLN A 339 18.45 23.96 9.64
N LEU A 340 17.84 23.31 10.62
CA LEU A 340 18.31 22.01 11.13
C LEU A 340 18.30 20.94 10.03
N ILE A 341 17.25 20.88 9.24
CA ILE A 341 17.12 19.96 8.11
C ILE A 341 18.22 20.21 7.08
N GLN A 342 18.48 21.47 6.73
CA GLN A 342 19.53 21.82 5.77
C GLN A 342 20.92 21.39 6.27
N GLN A 343 21.25 21.67 7.54
CA GLN A 343 22.48 21.20 8.16
C GLN A 343 22.58 19.67 8.20
N ALA A 344 21.49 19.00 8.49
CA ALA A 344 21.42 17.54 8.50
C ALA A 344 21.67 16.94 7.12
N ILE A 345 21.10 17.52 6.06
CA ILE A 345 21.35 17.10 4.67
C ILE A 345 22.83 17.24 4.33
N GLU A 346 23.45 18.38 4.64
CA GLU A 346 24.88 18.60 4.36
C GLU A 346 25.77 17.54 5.03
N LYS A 347 25.49 17.20 6.29
CA LYS A 347 26.21 16.14 7.01
C LYS A 347 25.96 14.76 6.41
N LEU A 348 24.73 14.48 5.96
CA LEU A 348 24.35 13.19 5.39
C LEU A 348 25.00 12.93 4.03
N VAL A 349 25.10 13.92 3.15
CA VAL A 349 25.68 13.76 1.81
C VAL A 349 27.21 13.69 1.83
N GLN A 350 27.84 14.19 2.88
CA GLN A 350 29.31 14.24 2.97
C GLN A 350 29.94 12.84 2.92
N GLY A 351 30.82 12.63 1.94
CA GLY A 351 31.55 11.37 1.74
C GLY A 351 30.70 10.22 1.18
N ARG A 352 29.49 10.50 0.68
CA ARG A 352 28.58 9.51 0.08
C ARG A 352 28.17 9.94 -1.32
N THR A 353 27.90 8.96 -2.18
CA THR A 353 27.24 9.24 -3.46
C THR A 353 25.76 9.50 -3.20
N SER A 354 25.27 10.67 -3.59
CA SER A 354 23.91 11.10 -3.23
C SER A 354 23.07 11.44 -4.44
N ILE A 355 21.86 10.88 -4.50
CA ILE A 355 20.83 11.28 -5.48
C ILE A 355 19.76 12.04 -4.70
N VAL A 356 19.59 13.33 -5.02
CA VAL A 356 18.68 14.21 -4.34
C VAL A 356 17.56 14.61 -5.29
N VAL A 357 16.31 14.21 -5.00
CA VAL A 357 15.13 14.74 -5.67
C VAL A 357 14.85 16.11 -5.07
N ALA A 358 15.41 17.14 -5.70
CA ALA A 358 15.48 18.46 -5.09
C ALA A 358 14.27 19.32 -5.49
N HIS A 359 13.65 19.91 -4.47
CA HIS A 359 12.59 20.90 -4.60
C HIS A 359 13.02 22.28 -4.08
N ARG A 360 14.24 22.41 -3.56
CA ARG A 360 14.81 23.67 -3.05
C ARG A 360 16.02 24.10 -3.89
N LEU A 361 16.05 25.38 -4.22
CA LEU A 361 17.16 25.94 -4.99
C LEU A 361 18.50 25.84 -4.23
N SER A 362 18.50 26.00 -2.91
CA SER A 362 19.70 25.85 -2.07
C SER A 362 20.35 24.48 -2.22
N THR A 363 19.59 23.42 -2.23
CA THR A 363 20.05 22.05 -2.40
C THR A 363 20.54 21.81 -3.85
N ILE A 364 19.80 22.31 -4.83
CA ILE A 364 20.14 22.20 -6.26
C ILE A 364 21.50 22.90 -6.53
N ARG A 365 21.69 24.12 -6.03
CA ARG A 365 22.94 24.91 -6.26
C ARG A 365 24.17 24.27 -5.64
N LYS A 366 24.02 23.55 -4.52
CA LYS A 366 25.12 22.86 -3.82
C LYS A 366 25.48 21.51 -4.43
N SER A 367 24.66 20.98 -5.31
CA SER A 367 24.90 19.69 -5.97
C SER A 367 26.04 19.80 -7.00
N ASN A 368 26.85 18.74 -7.10
CA ASN A 368 27.95 18.68 -8.07
C ASN A 368 27.40 18.71 -9.51
N ARG A 369 26.27 18.05 -9.73
CA ARG A 369 25.64 17.97 -11.06
C ARG A 369 24.12 17.90 -10.91
N ILE A 370 23.45 18.47 -11.89
CA ILE A 370 21.98 18.53 -11.99
C ILE A 370 21.56 17.75 -13.21
N ILE A 371 20.57 16.90 -13.06
CA ILE A 371 19.88 16.18 -14.13
C ILE A 371 18.46 16.71 -14.23
N VAL A 372 18.11 17.25 -15.39
CA VAL A 372 16.78 17.75 -15.69
C VAL A 372 15.98 16.69 -16.42
N LEU A 373 14.89 16.26 -15.81
CA LEU A 373 14.00 15.24 -16.36
C LEU A 373 12.71 15.87 -16.88
N GLY A 374 12.25 15.38 -18.04
CA GLY A 374 10.95 15.77 -18.57
C GLY A 374 10.30 14.62 -19.35
N LYS A 375 9.05 14.28 -19.01
CA LYS A 375 8.26 13.22 -19.67
C LYS A 375 8.96 11.85 -19.77
N GLY A 376 9.82 11.54 -18.79
CA GLY A 376 10.54 10.28 -18.73
C GLY A 376 11.88 10.27 -19.49
N GLU A 377 12.35 11.41 -19.96
CA GLU A 377 13.61 11.56 -20.68
C GLU A 377 14.56 12.50 -19.93
N LEU A 378 15.88 12.33 -20.14
CA LEU A 378 16.89 13.25 -19.67
C LEU A 378 17.01 14.39 -20.69
N LEU A 379 16.60 15.62 -20.28
CA LEU A 379 16.61 16.79 -21.14
C LEU A 379 17.93 17.54 -21.11
N GLU A 380 18.48 17.76 -19.91
CA GLU A 380 19.71 18.52 -19.69
C GLU A 380 20.50 17.92 -18.51
N MET A 381 21.82 18.04 -18.58
CA MET A 381 22.72 17.69 -17.50
C MET A 381 23.90 18.66 -17.45
N GLY A 382 24.28 19.06 -16.25
CA GLY A 382 25.42 19.98 -16.02
C GLY A 382 25.42 20.57 -14.61
N THR A 383 26.30 21.51 -14.35
CA THR A 383 26.33 22.31 -13.11
C THR A 383 25.26 23.39 -13.15
N HIS A 384 24.94 23.97 -12.00
CA HIS A 384 23.98 25.10 -11.90
C HIS A 384 24.36 26.25 -12.87
N ALA A 385 25.63 26.66 -12.86
CA ALA A 385 26.11 27.77 -13.68
C ALA A 385 25.99 27.48 -15.19
N GLU A 386 26.37 26.27 -15.62
CA GLU A 386 26.27 25.84 -17.02
C GLU A 386 24.84 25.81 -17.52
N LEU A 387 23.93 25.24 -16.72
CA LEU A 387 22.52 25.09 -17.09
C LEU A 387 21.75 26.42 -17.09
N VAL A 388 22.09 27.33 -16.20
CA VAL A 388 21.55 28.70 -16.22
C VAL A 388 22.03 29.44 -17.47
N ALA A 389 23.33 29.33 -17.80
CA ALA A 389 23.91 29.98 -19.00
C ALA A 389 23.32 29.45 -20.30
N LYS A 390 22.98 28.15 -20.37
CA LYS A 390 22.31 27.53 -21.53
C LYS A 390 20.91 28.09 -21.79
N ASN A 391 20.28 28.73 -20.80
CA ASN A 391 18.93 29.30 -20.88
C ASN A 391 17.85 28.32 -21.36
N GLY A 392 18.03 27.04 -21.08
CA GLY A 392 17.17 25.91 -21.47
C GLY A 392 16.04 25.61 -20.48
N HIS A 393 15.66 24.34 -20.40
CA HIS A 393 14.60 23.86 -19.52
C HIS A 393 14.89 24.12 -18.04
N TYR A 394 16.15 23.95 -17.61
CA TYR A 394 16.57 24.25 -16.24
C TYR A 394 16.34 25.72 -15.88
N ALA A 395 16.79 26.63 -16.73
CA ALA A 395 16.63 28.06 -16.50
C ALA A 395 15.14 28.46 -16.44
N GLN A 396 14.30 27.84 -17.28
CA GLN A 396 12.84 28.04 -17.24
C GLN A 396 12.23 27.54 -15.91
N LEU A 397 12.64 26.34 -15.45
CA LEU A 397 12.22 25.80 -14.14
C LEU A 397 12.62 26.72 -12.98
N CYS A 398 13.86 27.21 -13.00
CA CYS A 398 14.33 28.15 -11.97
C CYS A 398 13.50 29.45 -11.94
N ARG A 399 13.17 30.04 -13.09
CA ARG A 399 12.33 31.23 -13.17
C ARG A 399 10.91 30.98 -12.67
N ALA A 400 10.35 29.81 -12.98
CA ALA A 400 8.98 29.47 -12.59
C ALA A 400 8.85 29.15 -11.09
N GLN A 401 9.82 28.46 -10.51
CA GLN A 401 9.76 27.98 -9.13
C GLN A 401 10.47 28.91 -8.13
N PHE A 402 11.45 29.70 -8.60
CA PHE A 402 12.31 30.54 -7.74
C PHE A 402 12.51 31.95 -8.33
N PRO A 403 11.44 32.74 -8.49
CA PRO A 403 11.51 34.04 -9.19
C PRO A 403 12.46 35.06 -8.53
N GLU A 404 12.67 34.98 -7.20
CA GLU A 404 13.52 35.91 -6.45
C GLU A 404 15.04 35.67 -6.59
N SER A 405 15.48 34.57 -7.18
CA SER A 405 16.88 34.13 -7.12
C SER A 405 17.70 34.40 -8.39
N ILE A 406 17.13 34.95 -9.43
CA ILE A 406 17.79 35.22 -10.73
C ILE A 406 18.17 36.72 -10.87
N GLY A 407 17.80 37.54 -9.90
CA GLY A 407 18.05 39.01 -9.92
C GLY A 407 19.26 39.48 -9.07
N SER A 408 20.10 38.56 -8.54
CA SER A 408 21.28 38.94 -7.77
C SER A 408 22.55 38.24 -8.29
#